data_8e93c35707202684589df1db700c9439
#
_entry.id   8e93c35707202684589df1db700c9439
#
_cell.length_a   1.000
_cell.length_b   1.000
_cell.length_c   1.000
_cell.angle_alpha   90.00
_cell.angle_beta   90.00
_cell.angle_gamma   90.00
#
_symmetry.space_group_name_H-M   'P 1'
#
loop_
_entity.id
_entity.type
_entity.pdbx_description
1 polymer ?
#
loop_
_entity_poly.entity_id
_entity_poly.type
_entity_poly.pdbx_seq_one_letter_code
_entity_poly.pdbx_strand_id
1 'polypeptide(L)'
;MHEFSGRGSFKGDQVEHDLHTAPKRALFIKGCVYACVMHFVLASALLLTGCRSRKALAVPSIELTKIPPAAQGGRERVDTITGRVSGSRPGQQIVVYARSGPWWVQPWPDKPFIPIQADSTWGTSTHLGFEYAAMLVEPGYHPPPTMDVAPTRGGSVVAVTIVKGSGAPQLAPVKPLHFSGYDWEVRTIAGDRGGTNNLYDGDNAWTDSSGALHLRIKKKGDKWSCAELELNRSLGYGTYNVVVRDTTHLEPAAVLSMNTFDDWGGDQHYREIDIEFGRWGDASGKNNAQYGIQPFYVPGNVAPFTVPQGTLTHSVRWESGRASFKSVRGSEMQAGAPVVSEHVFTSGVPSPGQEKFQMMFYVVASEKSPLQKENEVVVEKFEYLP
;
A
#
# COMPACT_ATOMS: atom_id res chain seq x y z
N MET A 1 -38.46 14.89 15.15
CA MET A 1 -39.74 14.65 14.47
C MET A 1 -39.45 13.73 13.30
N HIS A 2 -39.72 12.56 13.32
CA HIS A 2 -40.68 11.55 13.41
C HIS A 2 -40.02 10.19 13.71
N GLU A 3 -40.45 9.61 14.78
CA GLU A 3 -40.34 8.18 15.09
C GLU A 3 -41.19 7.37 14.11
N PHE A 4 -40.78 6.14 13.84
CA PHE A 4 -41.73 5.04 13.71
C PHE A 4 -41.15 3.73 14.23
N SER A 5 -41.75 3.27 15.29
CA SER A 5 -41.68 1.99 15.97
C SER A 5 -42.50 0.93 15.21
N GLY A 6 -42.09 -0.31 15.26
CA GLY A 6 -42.86 -1.45 14.78
C GLY A 6 -42.29 -2.79 15.27
N ARG A 7 -42.71 -3.20 16.47
CA ARG A 7 -42.59 -4.58 17.00
C ARG A 7 -43.64 -5.47 16.33
N GLY A 8 -43.29 -6.70 16.05
CA GLY A 8 -44.18 -7.79 15.70
C GLY A 8 -43.67 -9.12 16.18
N SER A 9 -44.17 -9.55 17.31
CA SER A 9 -44.00 -10.88 17.91
C SER A 9 -45.07 -11.82 17.33
N PHE A 10 -44.75 -13.05 17.00
CA PHE A 10 -45.69 -14.16 17.00
C PHE A 10 -45.06 -15.49 17.43
N LYS A 11 -45.67 -16.04 18.39
CA LYS A 11 -45.78 -17.28 19.08
C LYS A 11 -45.73 -18.52 18.19
N GLY A 12 -45.22 -19.53 18.82
CA GLY A 12 -45.15 -20.93 18.56
C GLY A 12 -46.44 -21.69 18.69
N ASP A 13 -46.45 -22.90 18.19
CA ASP A 13 -47.28 -23.99 18.66
C ASP A 13 -46.56 -25.33 18.48
N GLN A 14 -46.52 -26.07 19.57
CA GLN A 14 -46.19 -27.49 19.64
C GLN A 14 -47.47 -28.29 19.45
N VAL A 15 -47.39 -29.42 18.78
CA VAL A 15 -48.31 -30.56 19.01
C VAL A 15 -47.56 -31.89 18.95
N GLU A 16 -47.87 -32.69 19.94
CA GLU A 16 -47.35 -33.93 20.40
C GLU A 16 -48.16 -35.13 19.87
N HIS A 17 -47.51 -36.33 19.94
CA HIS A 17 -48.12 -37.71 20.03
C HIS A 17 -48.79 -38.31 18.77
N ASP A 18 -48.50 -39.58 18.41
CA ASP A 18 -48.77 -40.79 19.15
C ASP A 18 -48.10 -42.06 18.53
N LEU A 19 -47.77 -42.98 19.42
CA LEU A 19 -47.41 -44.38 19.16
C LEU A 19 -48.61 -45.19 18.71
N HIS A 20 -48.43 -46.25 17.92
CA HIS A 20 -48.91 -47.60 18.23
C HIS A 20 -48.53 -48.69 17.20
N THR A 21 -47.91 -49.71 17.72
CA THR A 21 -48.10 -51.18 17.64
C THR A 21 -47.97 -51.94 16.31
N ALA A 22 -47.06 -52.93 16.40
CA ALA A 22 -46.99 -54.15 15.57
C ALA A 22 -48.14 -55.16 15.92
N PRO A 23 -48.43 -56.17 15.12
CA PRO A 23 -47.79 -57.48 15.34
C PRO A 23 -47.61 -58.49 14.14
N LYS A 24 -46.61 -59.34 14.30
CA LYS A 24 -46.45 -60.78 14.07
C LYS A 24 -47.26 -61.55 13.02
N ARG A 25 -46.59 -62.37 12.21
CA ARG A 25 -46.54 -63.84 12.00
C ARG A 25 -46.10 -64.13 10.58
N ALA A 26 -45.05 -64.83 10.35
CA ALA A 26 -44.66 -66.22 10.46
C ALA A 26 -45.05 -67.07 9.22
N LEU A 27 -43.98 -67.64 8.64
CA LEU A 27 -43.91 -68.93 7.98
C LEU A 27 -44.31 -69.01 6.49
N PHE A 28 -43.40 -69.25 5.58
CA PHE A 28 -43.30 -70.49 4.83
C PHE A 28 -41.91 -70.67 4.18
N ILE A 29 -41.29 -71.78 4.50
CA ILE A 29 -40.01 -72.26 4.00
C ILE A 29 -40.32 -73.19 2.79
N LYS A 30 -39.38 -73.17 1.85
CA LYS A 30 -39.02 -74.21 0.82
C LYS A 30 -39.33 -73.80 -0.64
N GLY A 31 -38.25 -73.68 -1.34
CA GLY A 31 -38.23 -73.84 -2.80
C GLY A 31 -37.22 -72.88 -3.49
N CYS A 32 -36.21 -73.51 -3.99
CA CYS A 32 -35.26 -72.98 -5.01
C CYS A 32 -33.88 -72.51 -4.55
N VAL A 33 -33.07 -73.54 -4.25
CA VAL A 33 -31.62 -73.40 -4.09
C VAL A 33 -30.89 -73.17 -5.43
N TYR A 34 -31.53 -73.21 -6.58
CA TYR A 34 -30.88 -73.09 -7.89
C TYR A 34 -30.96 -71.69 -8.55
N ALA A 35 -31.73 -70.79 -8.02
CA ALA A 35 -31.80 -69.39 -8.57
C ALA A 35 -30.78 -68.42 -7.96
N CYS A 36 -30.17 -68.75 -6.82
CA CYS A 36 -29.26 -67.88 -6.10
C CYS A 36 -27.82 -67.82 -6.66
N VAL A 37 -27.36 -68.87 -7.39
CA VAL A 37 -25.97 -68.92 -7.87
C VAL A 37 -25.76 -68.09 -9.13
N MET A 38 -26.75 -68.01 -10.00
CA MET A 38 -26.64 -67.15 -11.24
C MET A 38 -26.78 -65.66 -10.97
N HIS A 39 -27.49 -65.21 -9.93
CA HIS A 39 -27.62 -63.79 -9.57
C HIS A 39 -26.42 -63.28 -8.79
N PHE A 40 -25.67 -64.16 -8.09
CA PHE A 40 -24.45 -63.72 -7.37
C PHE A 40 -23.26 -63.50 -8.31
N VAL A 41 -23.17 -64.16 -9.45
CA VAL A 41 -22.08 -63.92 -10.45
C VAL A 41 -22.34 -62.70 -11.28
N LEU A 42 -23.58 -62.30 -11.59
CA LEU A 42 -23.91 -61.04 -12.27
C LEU A 42 -23.80 -59.84 -11.33
N ALA A 43 -24.11 -59.99 -10.05
CA ALA A 43 -23.96 -58.89 -9.07
C ALA A 43 -22.49 -58.60 -8.73
N SER A 44 -21.61 -59.60 -8.79
CA SER A 44 -20.17 -59.40 -8.56
C SER A 44 -19.45 -58.75 -9.75
N ALA A 45 -19.97 -58.91 -10.99
CA ALA A 45 -19.40 -58.23 -12.17
C ALA A 45 -19.79 -56.74 -12.28
N LEU A 46 -20.89 -56.31 -11.63
CA LEU A 46 -21.33 -54.91 -11.61
C LEU A 46 -20.70 -54.07 -10.49
N LEU A 47 -20.06 -54.71 -9.49
CA LEU A 47 -19.36 -54.02 -8.40
C LEU A 47 -17.90 -53.70 -8.72
N LEU A 48 -17.33 -54.17 -9.85
CA LEU A 48 -15.95 -53.91 -10.25
C LEU A 48 -15.77 -52.75 -11.22
N THR A 49 -16.86 -52.09 -11.67
CA THR A 49 -16.79 -50.95 -12.60
C THR A 49 -17.02 -49.59 -11.91
N GLY A 50 -17.05 -49.50 -10.59
CA GLY A 50 -17.40 -48.33 -9.83
C GLY A 50 -16.28 -47.61 -9.05
N CYS A 51 -15.05 -48.11 -9.05
CA CYS A 51 -13.92 -47.35 -8.55
C CYS A 51 -13.40 -46.37 -9.62
N ARG A 52 -14.23 -45.41 -10.02
CA ARG A 52 -13.68 -44.11 -10.48
C ARG A 52 -12.97 -43.52 -9.28
N SER A 53 -11.66 -43.72 -9.23
CA SER A 53 -10.79 -42.93 -8.37
C SER A 53 -11.21 -41.46 -8.54
N ARG A 54 -11.91 -40.88 -7.56
CA ARG A 54 -12.05 -39.46 -7.47
C ARG A 54 -10.61 -38.97 -7.38
N LYS A 55 -10.04 -38.52 -8.52
CA LYS A 55 -8.82 -37.72 -8.52
C LYS A 55 -9.07 -36.67 -7.45
N ALA A 56 -8.37 -36.77 -6.33
CA ALA A 56 -8.40 -35.70 -5.33
C ALA A 56 -8.15 -34.43 -6.11
N LEU A 57 -9.10 -33.51 -6.07
CA LEU A 57 -8.94 -32.22 -6.73
C LEU A 57 -7.65 -31.59 -6.15
N ALA A 58 -6.65 -31.47 -6.99
CA ALA A 58 -5.39 -30.88 -6.57
C ALA A 58 -5.68 -29.52 -5.97
N VAL A 59 -5.12 -29.26 -4.79
CA VAL A 59 -5.25 -27.95 -4.15
C VAL A 59 -4.66 -26.92 -5.11
N PRO A 60 -5.42 -25.88 -5.49
CA PRO A 60 -4.92 -24.87 -6.42
C PRO A 60 -3.64 -24.23 -5.90
N SER A 61 -2.63 -24.12 -6.75
CA SER A 61 -1.33 -23.54 -6.41
C SER A 61 -0.75 -22.79 -7.60
N ILE A 62 0.13 -21.84 -7.30
CA ILE A 62 0.87 -21.03 -8.28
C ILE A 62 2.35 -21.23 -8.02
N GLU A 63 3.10 -21.47 -9.08
CA GLU A 63 4.56 -21.52 -9.10
C GLU A 63 5.07 -20.40 -10.03
N LEU A 64 6.03 -19.61 -9.58
CA LEU A 64 6.72 -18.61 -10.39
C LEU A 64 7.93 -19.24 -11.08
N THR A 65 7.98 -19.15 -12.40
CA THR A 65 9.06 -19.76 -13.21
C THR A 65 10.09 -18.72 -13.67
N LYS A 66 9.70 -17.45 -13.76
CA LYS A 66 10.61 -16.31 -13.92
C LYS A 66 10.22 -15.24 -12.90
N ILE A 67 11.17 -14.84 -12.07
CA ILE A 67 11.03 -13.79 -11.07
C ILE A 67 11.91 -12.61 -11.48
N PRO A 68 11.33 -11.40 -11.66
CA PRO A 68 12.13 -10.21 -11.97
C PRO A 68 13.12 -9.87 -10.88
N PRO A 69 14.14 -9.02 -11.18
CA PRO A 69 15.07 -8.54 -10.17
C PRO A 69 14.38 -7.85 -8.98
N ALA A 70 14.98 -7.99 -7.78
CA ALA A 70 14.60 -7.16 -6.65
C ALA A 70 15.13 -5.74 -6.90
N ALA A 71 14.21 -4.79 -7.15
CA ALA A 71 14.61 -3.42 -7.44
C ALA A 71 13.47 -2.45 -7.08
N GLN A 72 13.84 -1.21 -6.82
CA GLN A 72 12.86 -0.15 -6.69
C GLN A 72 12.09 0.01 -8.01
N GLY A 73 10.78 0.18 -7.90
CA GLY A 73 9.88 0.40 -9.04
C GLY A 73 10.17 1.69 -9.79
N GLY A 74 9.38 1.93 -10.81
CA GLY A 74 9.44 3.11 -11.67
C GLY A 74 8.76 2.84 -13.00
N ARG A 75 8.18 3.87 -13.61
CA ARG A 75 7.34 3.75 -14.81
C ARG A 75 8.00 2.98 -15.95
N GLU A 76 9.32 3.18 -16.15
CA GLU A 76 10.07 2.60 -17.26
C GLU A 76 10.92 1.39 -16.82
N ARG A 77 10.85 1.03 -15.54
CA ARG A 77 11.58 -0.11 -14.97
C ARG A 77 10.70 -1.35 -14.98
N VAL A 78 10.71 -2.05 -16.10
CA VAL A 78 9.85 -3.21 -16.35
C VAL A 78 10.69 -4.46 -16.68
N ASP A 79 10.16 -5.62 -16.32
CA ASP A 79 10.65 -6.94 -16.75
C ASP A 79 9.44 -7.87 -16.93
N THR A 80 9.70 -9.13 -17.25
CA THR A 80 8.67 -10.17 -17.42
C THR A 80 8.62 -11.06 -16.20
N ILE A 81 7.41 -11.33 -15.70
CA ILE A 81 7.12 -12.35 -14.69
C ILE A 81 6.30 -13.47 -15.33
N THR A 82 6.67 -14.71 -15.05
CA THR A 82 5.97 -15.89 -15.58
C THR A 82 5.77 -16.95 -14.51
N GLY A 83 4.80 -17.84 -14.73
CA GLY A 83 4.54 -18.92 -13.81
C GLY A 83 3.68 -20.02 -14.38
N ARG A 84 3.37 -21.00 -13.54
CA ARG A 84 2.44 -22.11 -13.79
C ARG A 84 1.38 -22.17 -12.72
N VAL A 85 0.21 -22.66 -13.10
CA VAL A 85 -0.90 -22.89 -12.18
C VAL A 85 -1.26 -24.36 -12.18
N SER A 86 -1.48 -24.94 -11.01
CA SER A 86 -2.04 -26.27 -10.86
C SER A 86 -3.44 -26.19 -10.25
N GLY A 87 -4.36 -27.04 -10.71
CA GLY A 87 -5.72 -27.12 -10.16
C GLY A 87 -6.61 -25.92 -10.45
N SER A 88 -6.30 -25.10 -11.46
CA SER A 88 -7.18 -24.01 -11.90
C SER A 88 -8.47 -24.54 -12.54
N ARG A 89 -9.53 -23.74 -12.47
CA ARG A 89 -10.84 -24.01 -13.07
C ARG A 89 -11.09 -23.05 -14.25
N PRO A 90 -11.94 -23.43 -15.20
CA PRO A 90 -12.31 -22.53 -16.29
C PRO A 90 -12.82 -21.18 -15.79
N GLY A 91 -12.39 -20.09 -16.40
CA GLY A 91 -12.77 -18.72 -16.05
C GLY A 91 -11.92 -18.05 -14.97
N GLN A 92 -11.09 -18.82 -14.24
CA GLN A 92 -10.12 -18.24 -13.31
C GLN A 92 -8.99 -17.55 -14.07
N GLN A 93 -8.41 -16.52 -13.47
CA GLN A 93 -7.35 -15.69 -14.06
C GLN A 93 -6.25 -15.44 -13.03
N ILE A 94 -5.11 -14.98 -13.52
CA ILE A 94 -4.02 -14.51 -12.67
C ILE A 94 -4.10 -13.00 -12.51
N VAL A 95 -3.83 -12.51 -11.30
CA VAL A 95 -3.54 -11.11 -10.98
C VAL A 95 -2.17 -11.06 -10.32
N VAL A 96 -1.34 -10.14 -10.76
CA VAL A 96 0.01 -9.93 -10.23
C VAL A 96 0.08 -8.58 -9.52
N TYR A 97 0.82 -8.55 -8.43
CA TYR A 97 1.21 -7.32 -7.75
C TYR A 97 2.73 -7.28 -7.61
N ALA A 98 3.30 -6.09 -7.74
CA ALA A 98 4.70 -5.81 -7.44
C ALA A 98 4.76 -4.80 -6.28
N ARG A 99 5.66 -5.01 -5.31
CA ARG A 99 5.82 -4.12 -4.16
C ARG A 99 7.05 -3.23 -4.29
N SER A 100 6.78 -1.93 -4.29
CA SER A 100 7.81 -0.88 -4.21
C SER A 100 7.19 0.30 -3.46
N GLY A 101 7.22 0.24 -2.13
CA GLY A 101 6.30 0.90 -1.24
C GLY A 101 5.03 0.04 -1.13
N PRO A 102 3.83 0.52 -1.56
CA PRO A 102 2.63 -0.30 -1.67
C PRO A 102 2.78 -1.47 -2.66
N TRP A 103 1.87 -2.41 -2.58
CA TRP A 103 1.64 -3.41 -3.62
C TRP A 103 0.85 -2.79 -4.76
N TRP A 104 1.44 -2.71 -5.94
CA TRP A 104 0.82 -2.15 -7.15
C TRP A 104 0.36 -3.26 -8.09
N VAL A 105 -0.90 -3.20 -8.55
CA VAL A 105 -1.42 -4.17 -9.53
C VAL A 105 -0.65 -4.07 -10.85
N GLN A 106 -0.41 -5.23 -11.48
CA GLN A 106 0.38 -5.35 -12.70
C GLN A 106 -0.43 -5.99 -13.82
N PRO A 107 -0.12 -5.70 -15.10
CA PRO A 107 0.79 -4.63 -15.56
C PRO A 107 0.20 -3.22 -15.39
N TRP A 108 -1.15 -3.10 -15.46
CA TRP A 108 -1.88 -1.83 -15.35
C TRP A 108 -3.21 -2.01 -14.64
N PRO A 109 -3.72 -1.01 -13.92
CA PRO A 109 -5.01 -1.08 -13.22
C PRO A 109 -6.22 -1.32 -14.13
N ASP A 110 -6.17 -0.87 -15.39
CA ASP A 110 -7.21 -1.06 -16.40
C ASP A 110 -7.14 -2.43 -17.10
N LYS A 111 -6.03 -3.15 -16.96
CA LYS A 111 -5.79 -4.48 -17.56
C LYS A 111 -5.10 -5.42 -16.56
N PRO A 112 -5.70 -5.68 -15.38
CA PRO A 112 -5.04 -6.41 -14.30
C PRO A 112 -5.07 -7.93 -14.48
N PHE A 113 -5.91 -8.45 -15.39
CA PHE A 113 -6.14 -9.88 -15.53
C PHE A 113 -5.25 -10.52 -16.59
N ILE A 114 -4.57 -11.58 -16.18
CA ILE A 114 -3.64 -12.34 -17.03
C ILE A 114 -4.27 -13.71 -17.32
N PRO A 115 -4.49 -14.07 -18.59
CA PRO A 115 -5.07 -15.35 -18.95
C PRO A 115 -4.11 -16.51 -18.65
N ILE A 116 -4.68 -17.64 -18.20
CA ILE A 116 -3.96 -18.92 -18.06
C ILE A 116 -4.02 -19.61 -19.42
N GLN A 117 -2.86 -20.02 -19.93
CA GLN A 117 -2.73 -20.72 -21.21
C GLN A 117 -3.19 -22.19 -21.09
N ALA A 118 -3.43 -22.85 -22.21
CA ALA A 118 -3.89 -24.25 -22.23
C ALA A 118 -2.91 -25.23 -21.58
N ASP A 119 -1.61 -24.90 -21.55
CA ASP A 119 -0.55 -25.65 -20.89
C ASP A 119 -0.37 -25.29 -19.40
N SER A 120 -1.32 -24.53 -18.86
CA SER A 120 -1.32 -24.02 -17.48
C SER A 120 -0.21 -22.99 -17.18
N THR A 121 0.43 -22.42 -18.19
CA THR A 121 1.37 -21.32 -18.02
C THR A 121 0.66 -19.97 -18.08
N TRP A 122 1.32 -18.95 -17.55
CA TRP A 122 0.91 -17.56 -17.64
C TRP A 122 2.14 -16.64 -17.63
N GLY A 123 2.00 -15.45 -18.13
CA GLY A 123 3.07 -14.46 -18.13
C GLY A 123 2.58 -13.07 -18.49
N THR A 124 3.26 -12.07 -17.95
CA THR A 124 2.99 -10.66 -18.21
C THR A 124 4.25 -9.81 -18.00
N SER A 125 4.23 -8.58 -18.51
CA SER A 125 5.16 -7.56 -18.05
C SER A 125 4.78 -7.09 -16.66
N THR A 126 5.75 -6.69 -15.87
CA THR A 126 5.55 -6.09 -14.55
C THR A 126 6.56 -4.98 -14.33
N HIS A 127 6.16 -3.94 -13.61
CA HIS A 127 7.14 -2.99 -13.08
C HIS A 127 8.00 -3.69 -12.02
N LEU A 128 9.24 -3.23 -11.88
CA LEU A 128 10.12 -3.80 -10.86
C LEU A 128 9.60 -3.51 -9.46
N GLY A 129 9.90 -4.41 -8.55
CA GLY A 129 9.56 -4.34 -7.13
C GLY A 129 10.55 -5.15 -6.32
N PHE A 130 10.50 -5.01 -5.01
CA PHE A 130 11.31 -5.84 -4.11
C PHE A 130 10.67 -7.21 -3.86
N GLU A 131 9.33 -7.27 -4.01
CA GLU A 131 8.54 -8.49 -3.88
C GLU A 131 7.47 -8.54 -4.96
N TYR A 132 7.08 -9.75 -5.31
CA TYR A 132 6.04 -10.03 -6.29
C TYR A 132 5.03 -11.02 -5.72
N ALA A 133 3.74 -10.74 -5.92
CA ALA A 133 2.65 -11.63 -5.57
C ALA A 133 1.89 -12.03 -6.83
N ALA A 134 1.64 -13.33 -7.01
CA ALA A 134 0.75 -13.85 -8.02
C ALA A 134 -0.46 -14.50 -7.35
N MET A 135 -1.66 -14.15 -7.79
CA MET A 135 -2.92 -14.64 -7.25
C MET A 135 -3.72 -15.34 -8.33
N LEU A 136 -4.26 -16.52 -8.01
CA LEU A 136 -5.31 -17.16 -8.79
C LEU A 136 -6.65 -16.68 -8.25
N VAL A 137 -7.47 -16.06 -9.11
CA VAL A 137 -8.71 -15.42 -8.68
C VAL A 137 -9.93 -15.97 -9.42
N GLU A 138 -11.08 -15.93 -8.75
CA GLU A 138 -12.37 -16.29 -9.33
C GLU A 138 -12.84 -15.24 -10.34
N PRO A 139 -13.69 -15.61 -11.31
CA PRO A 139 -14.40 -14.64 -12.13
C PRO A 139 -15.14 -13.63 -11.26
N GLY A 140 -15.07 -12.35 -11.62
CA GLY A 140 -15.71 -11.27 -10.86
C GLY A 140 -14.88 -10.72 -9.68
N TYR A 141 -13.64 -11.20 -9.48
CA TYR A 141 -12.70 -10.51 -8.59
C TYR A 141 -12.39 -9.09 -9.12
N HIS A 142 -12.34 -8.12 -8.23
CA HIS A 142 -11.98 -6.73 -8.55
C HIS A 142 -10.68 -6.38 -7.83
N PRO A 143 -9.52 -6.46 -8.51
CA PRO A 143 -8.25 -6.12 -7.90
C PRO A 143 -8.17 -4.62 -7.63
N PRO A 144 -7.90 -4.20 -6.38
CA PRO A 144 -7.61 -2.80 -6.09
C PRO A 144 -6.32 -2.37 -6.81
N PRO A 145 -6.24 -1.11 -7.27
CA PRO A 145 -5.02 -0.59 -7.92
C PRO A 145 -3.79 -0.69 -7.03
N THR A 146 -3.96 -0.50 -5.72
CA THR A 146 -2.91 -0.59 -4.70
C THR A 146 -3.42 -1.30 -3.45
N MET A 147 -2.48 -1.88 -2.68
CA MET A 147 -2.73 -2.46 -1.35
C MET A 147 -1.55 -2.16 -0.43
N ASP A 148 -1.82 -1.82 0.82
CA ASP A 148 -0.79 -1.58 1.84
C ASP A 148 -0.27 -2.88 2.44
N VAL A 149 -1.11 -3.92 2.48
CA VAL A 149 -0.79 -5.24 3.02
C VAL A 149 -0.64 -6.28 1.91
N ALA A 150 0.17 -7.29 2.16
CA ALA A 150 0.35 -8.40 1.23
C ALA A 150 -0.97 -9.13 0.96
N PRO A 151 -1.24 -9.53 -0.30
CA PRO A 151 -2.44 -10.29 -0.62
C PRO A 151 -2.46 -11.65 0.08
N THR A 152 -3.64 -12.07 0.52
CA THR A 152 -3.83 -13.34 1.22
C THR A 152 -4.87 -14.19 0.53
N ARG A 153 -4.80 -15.52 0.75
CA ARG A 153 -5.82 -16.46 0.28
C ARG A 153 -7.13 -16.24 1.05
N GLY A 154 -8.25 -16.23 0.35
CA GLY A 154 -9.59 -16.11 0.93
C GLY A 154 -10.59 -15.48 -0.03
N GLY A 155 -11.88 -15.68 0.20
CA GLY A 155 -12.93 -15.19 -0.68
C GLY A 155 -12.71 -15.57 -2.15
N SER A 156 -12.61 -14.56 -3.01
CA SER A 156 -12.34 -14.78 -4.45
C SER A 156 -10.87 -15.06 -4.78
N VAL A 157 -9.94 -15.03 -3.81
CA VAL A 157 -8.54 -15.38 -4.01
C VAL A 157 -8.34 -16.85 -3.69
N VAL A 158 -8.20 -17.66 -4.72
CA VAL A 158 -8.15 -19.15 -4.64
C VAL A 158 -6.78 -19.64 -4.21
N ALA A 159 -5.72 -19.03 -4.72
CA ALA A 159 -4.33 -19.29 -4.33
C ALA A 159 -3.52 -18.00 -4.43
N VAL A 160 -2.46 -17.91 -3.63
CA VAL A 160 -1.51 -16.80 -3.65
C VAL A 160 -0.09 -17.33 -3.42
N THR A 161 0.85 -16.77 -4.14
CA THR A 161 2.30 -17.01 -3.95
C THR A 161 2.98 -15.66 -3.91
N ILE A 162 3.80 -15.43 -2.88
CA ILE A 162 4.58 -14.21 -2.69
C ILE A 162 6.05 -14.60 -2.67
N VAL A 163 6.87 -13.88 -3.43
CA VAL A 163 8.32 -14.11 -3.52
C VAL A 163 9.07 -12.79 -3.48
N LYS A 164 10.29 -12.83 -3.00
CA LYS A 164 11.23 -11.73 -3.18
C LYS A 164 11.70 -11.68 -4.63
N GLY A 165 12.00 -10.49 -5.12
CA GLY A 165 12.65 -10.33 -6.41
C GLY A 165 14.01 -11.05 -6.46
N SER A 166 14.43 -11.42 -7.65
CA SER A 166 15.68 -12.18 -7.84
C SER A 166 16.93 -11.30 -7.64
N GLY A 167 17.99 -11.90 -7.12
CA GLY A 167 19.27 -11.22 -6.89
C GLY A 167 19.30 -10.30 -5.67
N ALA A 168 20.37 -9.54 -5.55
CA ALA A 168 20.50 -8.51 -4.51
C ALA A 168 19.58 -7.31 -4.86
N PRO A 169 18.95 -6.65 -3.87
CA PRO A 169 18.12 -5.48 -4.11
C PRO A 169 18.90 -4.38 -4.84
N GLN A 170 18.36 -3.94 -5.98
CA GLN A 170 18.91 -2.83 -6.73
C GLN A 170 18.20 -1.54 -6.27
N LEU A 171 18.85 -0.83 -5.37
CA LEU A 171 18.38 0.49 -4.95
C LEU A 171 18.64 1.52 -6.05
N ALA A 172 17.85 2.59 -6.06
CA ALA A 172 18.14 3.74 -6.90
C ALA A 172 19.51 4.35 -6.52
N PRO A 173 20.25 4.89 -7.48
CA PRO A 173 21.45 5.65 -7.15
C PRO A 173 21.10 6.79 -6.19
N VAL A 174 21.87 6.90 -5.12
CA VAL A 174 21.76 7.99 -4.16
C VAL A 174 23.04 8.81 -4.18
N LYS A 175 22.90 10.11 -4.00
CA LYS A 175 24.03 11.04 -3.85
C LYS A 175 24.13 11.39 -2.37
N PRO A 176 25.28 11.18 -1.72
CA PRO A 176 25.47 11.58 -0.33
C PRO A 176 25.45 13.10 -0.21
N LEU A 177 24.82 13.59 0.86
CA LEU A 177 24.77 15.00 1.21
C LEU A 177 24.90 15.15 2.72
N HIS A 178 25.73 16.09 3.19
CA HIS A 178 25.85 16.42 4.62
C HIS A 178 25.09 17.72 4.90
N PHE A 179 24.13 17.67 5.84
CA PHE A 179 23.35 18.82 6.23
C PHE A 179 22.96 18.77 7.72
N SER A 180 23.15 19.88 8.42
CA SER A 180 22.82 20.04 9.86
C SER A 180 23.46 18.98 10.78
N GLY A 181 24.66 18.48 10.43
CA GLY A 181 25.35 17.44 11.22
C GLY A 181 24.87 16.02 10.97
N TYR A 182 24.01 15.81 9.98
CA TYR A 182 23.51 14.49 9.59
C TYR A 182 23.92 14.14 8.16
N ASP A 183 24.02 12.84 7.88
CA ASP A 183 24.26 12.30 6.56
C ASP A 183 22.93 11.93 5.91
N TRP A 184 22.71 12.46 4.72
CA TRP A 184 21.51 12.29 3.91
C TRP A 184 21.85 11.59 2.59
N GLU A 185 20.86 10.90 2.06
CA GLU A 185 20.89 10.25 0.76
C GLU A 185 19.93 10.96 -0.18
N VAL A 186 20.46 11.66 -1.20
CA VAL A 186 19.64 12.34 -2.22
C VAL A 186 19.32 11.37 -3.34
N ARG A 187 18.06 11.23 -3.68
CA ARG A 187 17.57 10.27 -4.65
C ARG A 187 17.64 10.79 -6.08
N THR A 188 18.03 9.91 -7.00
CA THR A 188 17.91 10.12 -8.45
C THR A 188 17.13 8.96 -9.05
N ILE A 189 15.84 9.16 -9.32
CA ILE A 189 14.98 8.14 -9.91
C ILE A 189 13.76 8.77 -10.61
N ALA A 190 13.34 8.15 -11.72
CA ALA A 190 12.00 8.33 -12.24
C ALA A 190 11.08 7.38 -11.47
N GLY A 191 10.24 7.89 -10.59
CA GLY A 191 9.37 7.05 -9.81
C GLY A 191 8.42 7.86 -8.95
N ASP A 192 7.42 7.17 -8.46
CA ASP A 192 6.31 7.77 -7.79
C ASP A 192 6.43 7.60 -6.28
N ARG A 193 6.70 8.70 -5.59
CA ARG A 193 6.25 8.87 -4.22
C ARG A 193 5.29 10.05 -4.21
N GLY A 194 4.24 9.98 -3.44
CA GLY A 194 3.23 11.04 -3.37
C GLY A 194 2.16 11.02 -4.48
N GLY A 195 1.99 9.90 -5.19
CA GLY A 195 0.87 9.70 -6.12
C GLY A 195 0.98 10.45 -7.44
N THR A 196 2.14 10.98 -7.78
CA THR A 196 2.40 11.68 -9.03
C THR A 196 3.71 11.23 -9.63
N ASN A 197 3.74 11.01 -10.90
CA ASN A 197 4.86 10.49 -11.69
C ASN A 197 6.07 11.45 -11.70
N ASN A 198 6.61 11.78 -10.53
CA ASN A 198 7.72 12.70 -10.37
C ASN A 198 9.04 12.09 -10.85
N LEU A 199 9.87 12.89 -11.49
CA LEU A 199 11.27 12.60 -11.75
C LEU A 199 12.09 13.23 -10.64
N TYR A 200 12.83 12.43 -9.87
CA TYR A 200 13.74 12.93 -8.85
C TYR A 200 15.16 13.01 -9.41
N ASP A 201 15.82 14.15 -9.20
CA ASP A 201 17.17 14.43 -9.72
C ASP A 201 18.06 14.87 -8.56
N GLY A 202 19.16 14.13 -8.32
CA GLY A 202 20.11 14.41 -7.24
C GLY A 202 20.74 15.81 -7.30
N ASP A 203 20.69 16.48 -8.45
CA ASP A 203 21.18 17.87 -8.59
C ASP A 203 20.16 18.92 -8.13
N ASN A 204 18.95 18.49 -7.74
CA ASN A 204 17.94 19.37 -7.19
C ASN A 204 18.02 19.54 -5.68
N ALA A 205 18.99 18.89 -5.02
CA ALA A 205 19.28 19.07 -3.59
C ALA A 205 20.77 19.36 -3.39
N TRP A 206 21.08 20.44 -2.68
CA TRP A 206 22.48 20.85 -2.35
C TRP A 206 22.51 21.74 -1.11
N THR A 207 23.66 21.84 -0.46
CA THR A 207 23.92 22.85 0.59
C THR A 207 24.70 24.01 0.04
N ASP A 208 24.35 25.23 0.45
CA ASP A 208 25.06 26.46 0.11
C ASP A 208 26.28 26.71 1.03
N SER A 209 27.00 27.80 0.80
CA SER A 209 28.17 28.17 1.61
C SER A 209 27.82 28.54 3.06
N SER A 210 26.56 28.83 3.38
CA SER A 210 26.10 29.06 4.75
C SER A 210 25.69 27.74 5.46
N GLY A 211 25.68 26.63 4.72
CA GLY A 211 25.24 25.33 5.20
C GLY A 211 23.74 25.13 5.11
N ALA A 212 22.96 26.04 4.50
CA ALA A 212 21.54 25.86 4.29
C ALA A 212 21.28 24.86 3.13
N LEU A 213 20.27 24.03 3.31
CA LEU A 213 19.82 23.05 2.30
C LEU A 213 18.83 23.71 1.34
N HIS A 214 19.12 23.59 0.07
CA HIS A 214 18.25 24.00 -1.03
C HIS A 214 17.59 22.79 -1.67
N LEU A 215 16.28 22.85 -1.88
CA LEU A 215 15.50 21.90 -2.65
C LEU A 215 14.82 22.64 -3.80
N ARG A 216 14.93 22.09 -5.01
CA ARG A 216 14.42 22.76 -6.21
C ARG A 216 13.55 21.84 -7.06
N ILE A 217 12.52 22.43 -7.67
CA ILE A 217 11.78 21.87 -8.79
C ILE A 217 12.19 22.65 -10.03
N LYS A 218 12.76 21.97 -11.03
CA LYS A 218 13.19 22.60 -12.30
C LYS A 218 12.71 21.80 -13.50
N LYS A 219 12.66 22.43 -14.67
CA LYS A 219 12.41 21.73 -15.94
C LYS A 219 13.63 20.91 -16.37
N LYS A 220 13.35 19.67 -16.82
CA LYS A 220 14.31 18.79 -17.49
C LYS A 220 13.66 18.26 -18.77
N GLY A 221 13.92 18.93 -19.90
CA GLY A 221 13.18 18.73 -21.14
C GLY A 221 11.73 19.20 -21.00
N ASP A 222 10.79 18.32 -21.28
CA ASP A 222 9.34 18.56 -21.17
C ASP A 222 8.76 18.23 -19.79
N LYS A 223 9.57 17.66 -18.86
CA LYS A 223 9.14 17.20 -17.54
C LYS A 223 9.67 18.11 -16.44
N TRP A 224 8.98 18.09 -15.30
CA TRP A 224 9.48 18.64 -14.05
C TRP A 224 10.35 17.61 -13.34
N SER A 225 11.49 18.03 -12.84
CA SER A 225 12.33 17.25 -11.94
C SER A 225 12.31 17.85 -10.54
N CYS A 226 12.23 16.99 -9.54
CA CYS A 226 11.95 17.25 -8.15
C CYS A 226 13.17 16.89 -7.28
N ALA A 227 13.13 17.23 -6.01
CA ALA A 227 14.12 16.85 -5.01
C ALA A 227 13.53 15.87 -4.00
N GLU A 228 14.30 14.85 -3.62
CA GLU A 228 13.99 13.97 -2.50
C GLU A 228 15.30 13.56 -1.81
N LEU A 229 15.32 13.67 -0.50
CA LEU A 229 16.44 13.17 0.32
C LEU A 229 15.88 12.57 1.61
N GLU A 230 16.59 11.58 2.12
CA GLU A 230 16.26 10.90 3.37
C GLU A 230 17.49 10.75 4.25
N LEU A 231 17.30 10.67 5.57
CA LEU A 231 18.37 10.28 6.47
C LEU A 231 18.85 8.87 6.15
N ASN A 232 20.13 8.60 6.35
CA ASN A 232 20.69 7.26 6.14
C ASN A 232 20.29 6.25 7.23
N ARG A 233 19.53 6.67 8.24
CA ARG A 233 19.09 5.84 9.37
C ARG A 233 17.75 6.31 9.95
N SER A 234 17.04 5.41 10.63
CA SER A 234 15.91 5.74 11.51
C SER A 234 16.40 6.43 12.78
N LEU A 235 15.60 7.35 13.31
CA LEU A 235 15.81 8.03 14.59
C LEU A 235 14.75 7.64 15.64
N GLY A 236 13.59 7.13 15.24
CA GLY A 236 12.52 6.68 16.14
C GLY A 236 11.78 7.79 16.86
N TYR A 237 11.29 7.49 18.05
CA TYR A 237 10.65 8.48 18.93
C TYR A 237 11.59 9.61 19.28
N GLY A 238 11.05 10.81 19.40
CA GLY A 238 11.82 12.02 19.71
C GLY A 238 11.17 13.26 19.14
N THR A 239 11.91 14.36 19.16
CA THR A 239 11.46 15.64 18.64
C THR A 239 12.28 15.99 17.40
N TYR A 240 11.59 16.19 16.30
CA TYR A 240 12.15 16.58 15.00
C TYR A 240 11.84 18.07 14.78
N ASN A 241 12.85 18.90 14.70
CA ASN A 241 12.74 20.33 14.43
C ASN A 241 13.31 20.64 13.07
N VAL A 242 12.58 21.42 12.28
CA VAL A 242 13.03 21.91 10.97
C VAL A 242 12.80 23.41 10.86
N VAL A 243 13.82 24.14 10.48
CA VAL A 243 13.74 25.58 10.20
C VAL A 243 13.64 25.77 8.70
N VAL A 244 12.55 26.35 8.24
CA VAL A 244 12.25 26.55 6.82
C VAL A 244 12.07 28.06 6.55
N ARG A 245 12.68 28.55 5.48
CA ARG A 245 12.43 29.91 4.99
C ARG A 245 11.01 30.04 4.44
N ASP A 246 10.64 31.25 4.05
CA ASP A 246 9.33 31.56 3.49
C ASP A 246 8.90 30.56 2.38
N THR A 247 7.77 29.91 2.57
CA THR A 247 7.15 28.98 1.62
C THR A 247 5.90 29.58 0.94
N THR A 248 5.53 30.84 1.25
CA THR A 248 4.30 31.45 0.73
C THR A 248 4.34 31.75 -0.77
N HIS A 249 5.54 31.77 -1.36
CA HIS A 249 5.79 31.99 -2.78
C HIS A 249 5.56 30.73 -3.65
N LEU A 250 5.33 29.56 -3.03
CA LEU A 250 5.14 28.30 -3.75
C LEU A 250 3.92 28.36 -4.66
N GLU A 251 4.10 27.91 -5.91
CA GLU A 251 2.97 27.71 -6.80
C GLU A 251 2.02 26.63 -6.28
N PRO A 252 0.72 26.67 -6.62
CA PRO A 252 -0.27 25.74 -6.06
C PRO A 252 0.06 24.27 -6.25
N ALA A 253 0.74 23.91 -7.35
CA ALA A 253 1.12 22.52 -7.63
C ALA A 253 2.45 22.11 -6.98
N ALA A 254 3.22 23.01 -6.38
CA ALA A 254 4.46 22.69 -5.67
C ALA A 254 4.16 22.32 -4.22
N VAL A 255 4.73 21.22 -3.73
CA VAL A 255 4.55 20.73 -2.35
C VAL A 255 5.90 20.37 -1.76
N LEU A 256 6.19 20.93 -0.59
CA LEU A 256 7.28 20.48 0.29
C LEU A 256 6.68 19.58 1.36
N SER A 257 7.11 18.33 1.44
CA SER A 257 6.81 17.42 2.53
C SER A 257 8.07 17.16 3.36
N MET A 258 7.92 17.13 4.66
CA MET A 258 8.92 16.75 5.65
C MET A 258 8.29 15.72 6.55
N ASN A 259 8.71 14.46 6.42
CA ASN A 259 7.99 13.35 7.02
C ASN A 259 8.92 12.20 7.46
N THR A 260 8.39 11.31 8.28
CA THR A 260 8.96 9.98 8.48
C THR A 260 8.34 9.02 7.46
N PHE A 261 9.11 8.06 6.94
CA PHE A 261 8.59 7.07 6.01
C PHE A 261 9.36 5.74 6.09
N ASP A 262 8.60 4.64 6.08
CA ASP A 262 9.13 3.27 6.07
C ASP A 262 8.61 2.53 4.84
N ASP A 263 9.46 2.30 3.87
CA ASP A 263 9.11 1.54 2.64
C ASP A 263 8.52 0.15 2.93
N TRP A 264 8.74 -0.40 4.13
CA TRP A 264 8.33 -1.74 4.54
C TRP A 264 7.22 -1.75 5.58
N GLY A 265 6.83 -0.57 6.06
CA GLY A 265 5.92 -0.36 7.17
C GLY A 265 4.43 -0.32 6.79
N GLY A 266 3.99 -1.05 5.74
CA GLY A 266 2.59 -1.02 5.27
C GLY A 266 1.55 -1.39 6.34
N ASP A 267 1.91 -2.23 7.31
CA ASP A 267 1.09 -2.57 8.47
C ASP A 267 0.87 -1.41 9.45
N GLN A 268 1.70 -0.38 9.38
CA GLN A 268 1.68 0.85 10.18
C GLN A 268 1.51 2.10 9.31
N HIS A 269 0.83 1.96 8.15
CA HIS A 269 0.65 3.04 7.18
C HIS A 269 1.96 3.75 6.84
N TYR A 270 3.01 2.96 6.58
CA TYR A 270 4.38 3.40 6.25
C TYR A 270 5.05 4.26 7.34
N ARG A 271 4.51 4.29 8.55
CA ARG A 271 4.99 5.11 9.68
C ARG A 271 5.12 6.58 9.31
N GLU A 272 4.21 7.04 8.45
CA GLU A 272 4.26 8.38 7.89
C GLU A 272 3.61 9.40 8.83
N ILE A 273 4.40 10.37 9.24
CA ILE A 273 4.04 11.51 10.08
C ILE A 273 4.57 12.75 9.39
N ASP A 274 3.70 13.68 8.97
CA ASP A 274 4.00 14.72 8.01
C ASP A 274 3.84 16.14 8.53
N ILE A 275 4.73 17.02 8.06
CA ILE A 275 4.54 18.44 7.98
C ILE A 275 4.68 18.84 6.51
N GLU A 276 3.60 19.30 5.90
CA GLU A 276 3.58 19.62 4.47
C GLU A 276 3.23 21.08 4.21
N PHE A 277 3.79 21.64 3.14
CA PHE A 277 3.56 23.00 2.65
C PHE A 277 3.19 22.95 1.17
N GLY A 278 2.04 23.48 0.83
CA GLY A 278 1.52 23.54 -0.51
C GLY A 278 0.02 23.80 -0.53
N ARG A 279 -0.55 23.88 -1.74
CA ARG A 279 -1.99 23.98 -1.96
C ARG A 279 -2.52 22.79 -2.75
N TRP A 280 -1.70 21.77 -2.94
CA TRP A 280 -2.02 20.52 -3.63
C TRP A 280 -2.77 20.72 -4.96
N GLY A 281 -2.37 21.75 -5.73
CA GLY A 281 -2.98 22.11 -7.00
C GLY A 281 -4.25 22.97 -6.91
N ASP A 282 -4.68 23.39 -5.74
CA ASP A 282 -5.81 24.31 -5.54
C ASP A 282 -5.32 25.75 -5.31
N ALA A 283 -5.33 26.57 -6.38
CA ALA A 283 -4.95 27.98 -6.29
C ALA A 283 -5.88 28.81 -5.39
N SER A 284 -7.11 28.35 -5.17
CA SER A 284 -8.13 29.02 -4.35
C SER A 284 -8.08 28.63 -2.87
N GLY A 285 -7.32 27.59 -2.54
CA GLY A 285 -7.17 27.05 -1.20
C GLY A 285 -6.65 28.11 -0.21
N LYS A 286 -7.35 28.27 0.92
CA LYS A 286 -6.95 29.21 1.98
C LYS A 286 -5.76 28.71 2.77
N ASN A 287 -5.70 27.40 3.03
CA ASN A 287 -4.60 26.75 3.73
C ASN A 287 -3.47 26.46 2.75
N ASN A 288 -2.26 26.64 3.21
CA ASN A 288 -1.04 26.37 2.45
C ASN A 288 -0.05 25.49 3.24
N ALA A 289 -0.54 24.82 4.27
CA ALA A 289 0.19 23.84 5.07
C ALA A 289 -0.78 22.88 5.76
N GLN A 290 -0.26 21.72 6.14
CA GLN A 290 -0.97 20.75 6.98
C GLN A 290 0.00 19.95 7.84
N TYR A 291 -0.51 19.46 8.96
CA TYR A 291 0.06 18.34 9.70
C TYR A 291 -0.72 17.08 9.36
N GLY A 292 -0.07 15.95 9.29
CA GLY A 292 -0.72 14.71 8.94
C GLY A 292 -0.09 13.49 9.59
N ILE A 293 -0.91 12.43 9.68
CA ILE A 293 -0.49 11.06 9.87
C ILE A 293 -1.26 10.20 8.87
N GLN A 294 -0.62 9.20 8.29
CA GLN A 294 -1.33 8.30 7.39
C GLN A 294 -2.34 7.41 8.15
N PRO A 295 -3.47 7.02 7.50
CA PRO A 295 -3.84 7.33 6.11
C PRO A 295 -4.63 8.65 6.00
N PHE A 296 -4.30 9.48 5.03
CA PHE A 296 -4.89 10.83 4.83
C PHE A 296 -6.36 10.83 4.39
N TYR A 297 -6.91 9.69 3.95
CA TYR A 297 -8.34 9.58 3.67
C TYR A 297 -9.21 9.52 4.94
N VAL A 298 -8.60 9.40 6.13
CA VAL A 298 -9.29 9.56 7.42
C VAL A 298 -9.27 11.04 7.80
N PRO A 299 -10.40 11.74 7.81
CA PRO A 299 -10.43 13.20 8.01
C PRO A 299 -9.77 13.68 9.31
N GLY A 300 -9.81 12.86 10.37
CA GLY A 300 -9.17 13.16 11.66
C GLY A 300 -7.64 13.06 11.65
N ASN A 301 -7.05 12.56 10.57
CA ASN A 301 -5.60 12.38 10.42
C ASN A 301 -4.92 13.56 9.72
N VAL A 302 -5.66 14.60 9.35
CA VAL A 302 -5.12 15.79 8.69
C VAL A 302 -5.58 17.04 9.41
N ALA A 303 -4.65 17.94 9.72
CA ALA A 303 -4.90 19.23 10.37
C ALA A 303 -4.34 20.37 9.49
N PRO A 304 -5.16 20.96 8.58
CA PRO A 304 -4.72 22.02 7.70
C PRO A 304 -4.60 23.36 8.44
N PHE A 305 -3.61 24.15 8.04
CA PHE A 305 -3.39 25.50 8.58
C PHE A 305 -2.78 26.45 7.55
N THR A 306 -2.56 27.69 7.93
CA THR A 306 -1.95 28.70 7.07
C THR A 306 -0.63 29.16 7.66
N VAL A 307 0.46 29.04 6.89
CA VAL A 307 1.76 29.64 7.25
C VAL A 307 1.85 31.08 6.73
N PRO A 308 2.33 32.00 7.56
CA PRO A 308 2.62 33.38 7.15
C PRO A 308 4.00 33.48 6.49
N GLN A 309 4.28 34.62 5.87
CA GLN A 309 5.61 34.95 5.35
C GLN A 309 6.68 34.95 6.44
N GLY A 310 7.92 34.60 6.04
CA GLY A 310 9.12 34.60 6.85
C GLY A 310 9.57 33.24 7.30
N THR A 311 10.71 33.17 7.98
CA THR A 311 11.29 31.95 8.52
C THR A 311 10.45 31.41 9.68
N LEU A 312 10.17 30.13 9.63
CA LEU A 312 9.43 29.40 10.66
C LEU A 312 10.22 28.18 11.13
N THR A 313 10.04 27.86 12.41
CA THR A 313 10.47 26.57 12.96
C THR A 313 9.26 25.65 13.14
N HIS A 314 9.37 24.47 12.56
CA HIS A 314 8.37 23.42 12.63
C HIS A 314 8.88 22.28 13.48
N SER A 315 8.05 21.76 14.36
CA SER A 315 8.39 20.67 15.28
C SER A 315 7.33 19.61 15.27
N VAL A 316 7.75 18.36 15.28
CA VAL A 316 6.92 17.22 15.67
C VAL A 316 7.60 16.46 16.79
N ARG A 317 6.91 16.31 17.92
CA ARG A 317 7.29 15.41 19.01
C ARG A 317 6.50 14.13 18.87
N TRP A 318 7.20 13.06 18.52
CA TRP A 318 6.64 11.73 18.35
C TRP A 318 6.93 10.87 19.56
N GLU A 319 5.86 10.38 20.19
CA GLU A 319 5.88 9.52 21.37
C GLU A 319 4.92 8.34 21.14
N SER A 320 4.96 7.35 22.01
CA SER A 320 4.05 6.20 21.90
C SER A 320 2.59 6.66 21.95
N GLY A 321 1.86 6.39 20.83
CA GLY A 321 0.46 6.77 20.67
C GLY A 321 0.21 8.29 20.59
N ARG A 322 1.23 9.11 20.39
CA ARG A 322 1.07 10.58 20.37
C ARG A 322 2.05 11.23 19.39
N ALA A 323 1.54 12.11 18.53
CA ALA A 323 2.33 13.02 17.72
C ALA A 323 1.87 14.46 17.96
N SER A 324 2.75 15.29 18.52
CA SER A 324 2.46 16.68 18.87
C SER A 324 3.21 17.61 17.93
N PHE A 325 2.46 18.37 17.14
CA PHE A 325 2.98 19.30 16.15
C PHE A 325 2.92 20.73 16.66
N LYS A 326 3.93 21.51 16.29
CA LYS A 326 3.96 22.96 16.58
C LYS A 326 4.78 23.69 15.54
N SER A 327 4.26 24.82 15.07
CA SER A 327 4.97 25.75 14.19
C SER A 327 5.03 27.13 14.86
N VAL A 328 6.20 27.73 14.88
CA VAL A 328 6.43 29.05 15.48
C VAL A 328 7.18 29.97 14.51
N ARG A 329 7.06 31.29 14.70
CA ARG A 329 7.87 32.29 13.97
C ARG A 329 9.31 32.29 14.45
N GLY A 330 10.24 32.47 13.51
CA GLY A 330 11.68 32.54 13.76
C GLY A 330 12.40 31.21 13.53
N SER A 331 13.68 31.22 13.84
CA SER A 331 14.61 30.12 13.56
C SER A 331 14.87 29.19 14.75
N GLU A 332 14.12 29.34 15.84
CA GLU A 332 14.28 28.54 17.05
C GLU A 332 12.95 28.22 17.72
N MET A 333 12.85 27.00 18.26
CA MET A 333 11.72 26.54 19.07
C MET A 333 11.94 26.96 20.54
N GLN A 334 11.81 28.25 20.82
CA GLN A 334 12.04 28.79 22.17
C GLN A 334 10.73 29.14 22.89
N ALA A 335 10.83 29.24 24.24
CA ALA A 335 9.70 29.67 25.04
C ALA A 335 9.30 31.12 24.68
N GLY A 336 7.99 31.33 24.43
CA GLY A 336 7.46 32.66 24.05
C GLY A 336 7.53 32.96 22.54
N ALA A 337 8.08 32.09 21.72
CA ALA A 337 8.02 32.27 20.26
C ALA A 337 6.56 32.32 19.79
N PRO A 338 6.19 33.29 18.89
CA PRO A 338 4.82 33.39 18.42
C PRO A 338 4.36 32.11 17.69
N VAL A 339 3.35 31.45 18.24
CA VAL A 339 2.77 30.22 17.67
C VAL A 339 1.98 30.56 16.42
N VAL A 340 2.26 29.82 15.35
CA VAL A 340 1.54 29.88 14.06
C VAL A 340 0.43 28.84 14.05
N SER A 341 0.76 27.61 14.43
CA SER A 341 -0.17 26.49 14.51
C SER A 341 0.34 25.43 15.48
N GLU A 342 -0.57 24.70 16.11
CA GLU A 342 -0.26 23.50 16.88
C GLU A 342 -1.39 22.49 16.75
N HIS A 343 -1.06 21.19 16.76
CA HIS A 343 -2.02 20.11 16.71
C HIS A 343 -1.45 18.84 17.39
N VAL A 344 -2.33 17.99 17.91
CA VAL A 344 -1.93 16.73 18.54
C VAL A 344 -2.80 15.59 18.03
N PHE A 345 -2.17 14.60 17.44
CA PHE A 345 -2.80 13.32 17.14
C PHE A 345 -2.56 12.34 18.31
N THR A 346 -3.61 11.65 18.72
CA THR A 346 -3.59 10.65 19.80
C THR A 346 -4.21 9.32 19.38
N SER A 347 -4.56 9.18 18.09
CA SER A 347 -5.12 7.97 17.50
C SER A 347 -4.47 7.75 16.14
N GLY A 348 -4.18 6.51 15.80
CA GLY A 348 -3.55 6.16 14.51
C GLY A 348 -2.06 6.51 14.42
N VAL A 349 -1.44 7.00 15.49
CA VAL A 349 -0.01 7.32 15.51
C VAL A 349 0.80 6.03 15.44
N PRO A 350 1.69 5.86 14.44
CA PRO A 350 2.47 4.64 14.30
C PRO A 350 3.52 4.46 15.41
N SER A 351 4.02 3.24 15.54
CA SER A 351 5.21 2.94 16.35
C SER A 351 6.46 2.97 15.47
N PRO A 352 7.66 3.28 16.00
CA PRO A 352 8.91 3.23 15.24
C PRO A 352 9.21 1.86 14.63
N GLY A 353 9.94 1.87 13.51
CA GLY A 353 10.37 0.68 12.77
C GLY A 353 11.62 0.96 11.95
N GLN A 354 11.51 0.94 10.64
CA GLN A 354 12.60 1.23 9.70
C GLN A 354 12.42 2.60 9.02
N GLU A 355 11.51 3.44 9.54
CA GLU A 355 11.25 4.75 8.98
C GLU A 355 12.51 5.63 9.00
N LYS A 356 12.65 6.42 7.95
CA LYS A 356 13.66 7.47 7.87
C LYS A 356 12.96 8.82 7.79
N PHE A 357 13.56 9.83 8.37
CA PHE A 357 13.09 11.20 8.13
C PHE A 357 13.52 11.62 6.72
N GLN A 358 12.57 12.13 5.93
CA GLN A 358 12.80 12.56 4.56
C GLN A 358 12.24 13.95 4.30
N MET A 359 12.78 14.58 3.28
CA MET A 359 12.29 15.84 2.73
C MET A 359 12.06 15.65 1.24
N MET A 360 10.87 15.96 0.79
CA MET A 360 10.47 15.85 -0.61
C MET A 360 9.95 17.19 -1.09
N PHE A 361 10.47 17.66 -2.22
CA PHE A 361 9.93 18.85 -2.88
C PHE A 361 9.47 18.45 -4.28
N TYR A 362 8.16 18.33 -4.48
CA TYR A 362 7.55 17.63 -5.61
C TYR A 362 6.36 18.39 -6.23
N VAL A 363 5.89 17.91 -7.38
CA VAL A 363 4.77 18.48 -8.13
C VAL A 363 3.57 17.55 -8.01
N VAL A 364 2.42 18.08 -7.59
CA VAL A 364 1.14 17.39 -7.72
C VAL A 364 0.54 17.61 -9.10
N ALA A 365 -0.04 16.57 -9.68
CA ALA A 365 -0.76 16.69 -10.93
C ALA A 365 -2.02 17.54 -10.72
N SER A 366 -2.13 18.67 -11.42
CA SER A 366 -3.30 19.54 -11.39
C SER A 366 -3.58 20.08 -12.77
N GLU A 367 -4.74 19.75 -13.32
CA GLU A 367 -5.23 20.35 -14.57
C GLU A 367 -5.63 21.81 -14.39
N LYS A 368 -6.09 22.19 -13.18
CA LYS A 368 -6.55 23.54 -12.86
C LYS A 368 -5.44 24.52 -12.59
N SER A 369 -4.34 24.05 -12.01
CA SER A 369 -3.21 24.89 -11.60
C SER A 369 -1.90 24.15 -11.84
N PRO A 370 -1.54 23.84 -13.09
CA PRO A 370 -0.28 23.19 -13.39
C PRO A 370 0.89 24.10 -13.03
N LEU A 371 2.01 23.50 -12.64
CA LEU A 371 3.23 24.25 -12.33
C LEU A 371 3.71 25.04 -13.56
N GLN A 372 3.98 26.34 -13.41
CA GLN A 372 4.35 27.24 -14.51
C GLN A 372 5.83 27.59 -14.52
N LYS A 373 6.46 27.69 -13.35
CA LYS A 373 7.86 28.09 -13.19
C LYS A 373 8.61 27.17 -12.25
N GLU A 374 9.92 27.28 -12.26
CA GLU A 374 10.77 26.62 -11.26
C GLU A 374 10.45 27.17 -9.88
N ASN A 375 10.52 26.28 -8.89
CA ASN A 375 10.31 26.62 -7.48
C ASN A 375 11.50 26.12 -6.66
N GLU A 376 11.82 26.85 -5.61
CA GLU A 376 12.90 26.51 -4.68
C GLU A 376 12.47 26.78 -3.25
N VAL A 377 12.86 25.91 -2.33
CA VAL A 377 12.71 26.08 -0.89
C VAL A 377 14.07 25.96 -0.22
N VAL A 378 14.22 26.64 0.91
CA VAL A 378 15.46 26.63 1.70
C VAL A 378 15.15 26.15 3.11
N VAL A 379 15.82 25.09 3.52
CA VAL A 379 15.79 24.57 4.88
C VAL A 379 17.09 24.99 5.57
N GLU A 380 16.97 25.81 6.61
CA GLU A 380 18.14 26.38 7.31
C GLU A 380 18.74 25.40 8.32
N LYS A 381 17.90 24.57 8.96
CA LYS A 381 18.33 23.65 10.01
C LYS A 381 17.41 22.45 10.10
N PHE A 382 18.00 21.30 10.37
CA PHE A 382 17.33 20.11 10.90
C PHE A 382 17.96 19.74 12.25
N GLU A 383 17.14 19.36 13.22
CA GLU A 383 17.61 18.96 14.55
C GLU A 383 16.70 17.83 15.08
N TYR A 384 17.33 16.80 15.63
CA TYR A 384 16.62 15.75 16.34
C TYR A 384 17.04 15.72 17.82
N LEU A 385 16.05 15.65 18.70
CA LEU A 385 16.20 15.54 20.16
C LEU A 385 15.50 14.23 20.59
N PRO A 386 16.26 13.25 21.12
CA PRO A 386 15.73 11.94 21.51
C PRO A 386 14.77 11.99 22.70
#